data_288b121158e82a03760d1145d3a9c8af
#
_entry.id   288b121158e82a03760d1145d3a9c8af
#
_cell.length_a   1.000
_cell.length_b   1.000
_cell.length_c   1.000
_cell.angle_alpha   90.00
_cell.angle_beta   90.00
_cell.angle_gamma   90.00
#
_symmetry.space_group_name_H-M   'P 1'
#
loop_
_entity.id
_entity.type
_entity.pdbx_description
1 polymer ?
#
loop_
_entity_poly.entity_id
_entity_poly.type
_entity_poly.pdbx_seq_one_letter_code
_entity_poly.pdbx_strand_id
1 'polypeptide(L)'
;MVNPHQPIPPFVIGMTGITNAMVEAAPSFHEVAPQIYNLLKNRVFVAHNVNFDFSFVKHHLKEAGFDLSTPKLCTIRLSRKVFPGFPKYGLGHLCRQLNIEIENRHRAGGDAKATAKILDMVLQNNGERLVKEMLQKENREQLMPPNLPGHFLHDLPQEPGVYYFHNKQDMVVYVGKAKNIKKRVWSHFTGLDLSKKRQDFLREIYAVRLLS
;
A
#
# COMPACT_ATOMS: atom_id res chain seq x y z
N MET A 1 -11.63 12.29 15.93
CA MET A 1 -12.25 10.99 16.26
C MET A 1 -13.43 10.78 15.31
N VAL A 2 -13.86 9.55 15.13
CA VAL A 2 -14.98 9.18 14.25
C VAL A 2 -15.92 8.28 15.06
N ASN A 3 -17.22 8.47 14.94
CA ASN A 3 -18.21 7.60 15.54
C ASN A 3 -18.31 6.30 14.72
N PRO A 4 -18.05 5.12 15.30
CA PRO A 4 -18.15 3.85 14.58
C PRO A 4 -19.59 3.32 14.49
N HIS A 5 -20.59 4.01 15.10
CA HIS A 5 -21.99 3.58 15.21
C HIS A 5 -22.18 2.17 15.81
N GLN A 6 -21.20 1.70 16.57
CA GLN A 6 -21.24 0.44 17.31
C GLN A 6 -20.43 0.57 18.59
N PRO A 7 -20.72 -0.22 19.63
CA PRO A 7 -19.98 -0.18 20.88
C PRO A 7 -18.49 -0.52 20.66
N ILE A 8 -17.61 0.28 21.26
CA ILE A 8 -16.18 0.02 21.25
C ILE A 8 -15.89 -1.14 22.22
N PRO A 9 -15.24 -2.21 21.78
CA PRO A 9 -14.93 -3.35 22.64
C PRO A 9 -14.08 -2.95 23.86
N PRO A 10 -14.32 -3.52 25.06
CA PRO A 10 -13.60 -3.14 26.28
C PRO A 10 -12.08 -3.20 26.17
N PHE A 11 -11.52 -4.20 25.46
CA PHE A 11 -10.08 -4.32 25.28
C PHE A 11 -9.51 -3.17 24.42
N VAL A 12 -10.28 -2.64 23.45
CA VAL A 12 -9.88 -1.47 22.64
C VAL A 12 -9.91 -0.20 23.50
N ILE A 13 -10.93 -0.05 24.34
CA ILE A 13 -11.00 1.06 25.32
C ILE A 13 -9.79 1.02 26.24
N GLY A 14 -9.46 -0.15 26.81
CA GLY A 14 -8.29 -0.33 27.68
C GLY A 14 -6.95 -0.03 26.98
N MET A 15 -6.83 -0.35 25.70
CA MET A 15 -5.62 -0.12 24.92
C MET A 15 -5.46 1.34 24.47
N THR A 16 -6.54 1.97 24.01
CA THR A 16 -6.49 3.29 23.36
C THR A 16 -6.92 4.43 24.28
N GLY A 17 -7.66 4.13 25.34
CA GLY A 17 -8.34 5.11 26.20
C GLY A 17 -9.48 5.85 25.49
N ILE A 18 -9.96 5.36 24.32
CA ILE A 18 -11.09 5.97 23.61
C ILE A 18 -12.36 5.26 24.06
N THR A 19 -13.24 6.00 24.74
CA THR A 19 -14.52 5.49 25.25
C THR A 19 -15.68 5.75 24.29
N ASN A 20 -16.81 5.04 24.47
CA ASN A 20 -18.02 5.28 23.70
C ASN A 20 -18.52 6.74 23.84
N ALA A 21 -18.51 7.30 25.04
CA ALA A 21 -18.88 8.70 25.27
C ALA A 21 -18.01 9.70 24.47
N MET A 22 -16.73 9.41 24.28
CA MET A 22 -15.83 10.29 23.51
C MET A 22 -16.14 10.36 22.03
N VAL A 23 -16.77 9.34 21.47
CA VAL A 23 -17.08 9.25 20.04
C VAL A 23 -18.55 9.49 19.71
N GLU A 24 -19.41 9.57 20.72
CA GLU A 24 -20.87 9.69 20.55
C GLU A 24 -21.26 10.90 19.70
N ALA A 25 -20.67 12.08 19.96
CA ALA A 25 -20.90 13.32 19.22
C ALA A 25 -19.92 13.50 18.02
N ALA A 26 -19.06 12.51 17.74
CA ALA A 26 -18.12 12.62 16.63
C ALA A 26 -18.83 12.30 15.29
N PRO A 27 -18.36 12.88 14.16
CA PRO A 27 -18.90 12.56 12.85
C PRO A 27 -18.66 11.09 12.49
N SER A 28 -19.50 10.53 11.64
CA SER A 28 -19.28 9.23 11.02
C SER A 28 -18.09 9.27 10.05
N PHE A 29 -17.56 8.11 9.68
CA PHE A 29 -16.50 8.07 8.65
C PHE A 29 -17.00 8.61 7.30
N HIS A 30 -18.26 8.37 6.96
CA HIS A 30 -18.88 8.85 5.71
C HIS A 30 -18.87 10.38 5.60
N GLU A 31 -19.14 11.08 6.70
CA GLU A 31 -19.13 12.55 6.75
C GLU A 31 -17.74 13.14 6.58
N VAL A 32 -16.70 12.46 7.07
CA VAL A 32 -15.30 12.94 6.97
C VAL A 32 -14.56 12.37 5.76
N ALA A 33 -15.13 11.39 5.05
CA ALA A 33 -14.49 10.72 3.92
C ALA A 33 -14.04 11.67 2.80
N PRO A 34 -14.83 12.70 2.39
CA PRO A 34 -14.37 13.66 1.37
C PRO A 34 -13.09 14.40 1.79
N GLN A 35 -13.00 14.79 3.06
CA GLN A 35 -11.84 15.49 3.60
C GLN A 35 -10.62 14.57 3.64
N ILE A 36 -10.79 13.32 4.11
CA ILE A 36 -9.72 12.31 4.16
C ILE A 36 -9.23 11.99 2.74
N TYR A 37 -10.14 11.79 1.79
CA TYR A 37 -9.78 11.53 0.39
C TYR A 37 -8.99 12.69 -0.21
N ASN A 38 -9.44 13.94 -0.03
CA ASN A 38 -8.74 15.13 -0.52
C ASN A 38 -7.36 15.31 0.11
N LEU A 39 -7.21 14.93 1.38
CA LEU A 39 -5.90 14.95 2.05
C LEU A 39 -4.94 13.90 1.48
N LEU A 40 -5.43 12.73 1.10
CA LEU A 40 -4.61 11.58 0.71
C LEU A 40 -4.36 11.48 -0.80
N LYS A 41 -5.29 11.95 -1.63
CA LYS A 41 -5.14 11.88 -3.10
C LYS A 41 -3.87 12.59 -3.57
N ASN A 42 -3.19 11.99 -4.55
CA ASN A 42 -1.96 12.52 -5.15
C ASN A 42 -0.79 12.71 -4.16
N ARG A 43 -0.80 12.01 -3.03
CA ARG A 43 0.27 12.03 -2.03
C ARG A 43 0.74 10.62 -1.74
N VAL A 44 1.93 10.47 -1.16
CA VAL A 44 2.42 9.18 -0.68
C VAL A 44 1.79 8.89 0.68
N PHE A 45 1.14 7.73 0.81
CA PHE A 45 0.62 7.26 2.09
C PHE A 45 1.74 6.60 2.89
N VAL A 46 2.15 7.21 3.99
CA VAL A 46 3.22 6.70 4.85
C VAL A 46 2.66 6.18 6.15
N ALA A 47 3.02 4.93 6.52
CA ALA A 47 2.65 4.37 7.80
C ALA A 47 3.67 3.34 8.30
N HIS A 48 3.59 3.00 9.58
CA HIS A 48 4.39 1.96 10.21
C HIS A 48 3.62 0.62 10.14
N ASN A 49 3.96 -0.24 9.19
CA ASN A 49 3.16 -1.38 8.67
C ASN A 49 2.04 -0.92 7.73
N VAL A 50 2.43 -0.17 6.70
CA VAL A 50 1.54 0.57 5.80
C VAL A 50 0.34 -0.22 5.23
N ASN A 51 0.50 -1.51 4.99
CA ASN A 51 -0.59 -2.31 4.41
C ASN A 51 -1.80 -2.43 5.34
N PHE A 52 -1.58 -2.44 6.67
CA PHE A 52 -2.65 -2.49 7.65
C PHE A 52 -3.49 -1.21 7.58
N ASP A 53 -2.86 -0.06 7.79
CA ASP A 53 -3.56 1.23 7.82
C ASP A 53 -4.16 1.59 6.47
N PHE A 54 -3.41 1.37 5.39
CA PHE A 54 -3.87 1.68 4.04
C PHE A 54 -5.08 0.84 3.61
N SER A 55 -5.08 -0.46 3.91
CA SER A 55 -6.21 -1.33 3.55
C SER A 55 -7.50 -0.91 4.27
N PHE A 56 -7.39 -0.54 5.54
CA PHE A 56 -8.51 -0.08 6.34
C PHE A 56 -9.07 1.25 5.81
N VAL A 57 -8.22 2.25 5.61
CA VAL A 57 -8.63 3.57 5.09
C VAL A 57 -9.22 3.43 3.67
N LYS A 58 -8.58 2.64 2.81
CA LYS A 58 -9.06 2.41 1.44
C LYS A 58 -10.42 1.73 1.42
N HIS A 59 -10.65 0.75 2.31
CA HIS A 59 -11.93 0.05 2.42
C HIS A 59 -13.06 1.03 2.76
N HIS A 60 -12.90 1.80 3.82
CA HIS A 60 -13.95 2.73 4.25
C HIS A 60 -14.16 3.92 3.29
N LEU A 61 -13.09 4.40 2.63
CA LEU A 61 -13.23 5.37 1.56
C LEU A 61 -14.03 4.82 0.39
N LYS A 62 -13.81 3.54 0.02
CA LYS A 62 -14.57 2.88 -1.04
C LYS A 62 -16.04 2.73 -0.69
N GLU A 63 -16.38 2.38 0.55
CA GLU A 63 -17.76 2.35 1.05
C GLU A 63 -18.42 3.73 0.97
N ALA A 64 -17.66 4.80 1.21
CA ALA A 64 -18.10 6.19 1.06
C ALA A 64 -18.09 6.71 -0.38
N GLY A 65 -17.83 5.87 -1.39
CA GLY A 65 -17.85 6.24 -2.82
C GLY A 65 -16.53 6.79 -3.37
N PHE A 66 -15.42 6.75 -2.60
CA PHE A 66 -14.11 7.25 -3.02
C PHE A 66 -13.14 6.08 -3.31
N ASP A 67 -12.57 6.03 -4.52
CA ASP A 67 -11.53 5.06 -4.85
C ASP A 67 -10.14 5.68 -4.67
N LEU A 68 -9.49 5.37 -3.53
CA LEU A 68 -8.15 5.85 -3.22
C LEU A 68 -7.10 4.98 -3.90
N SER A 69 -6.37 5.58 -4.83
CA SER A 69 -5.17 5.00 -5.45
C SER A 69 -3.99 5.95 -5.24
N THR A 70 -3.05 5.57 -4.37
CA THR A 70 -1.87 6.38 -4.06
C THR A 70 -0.67 5.50 -3.70
N PRO A 71 0.57 5.92 -3.99
CA PRO A 71 1.77 5.21 -3.59
C PRO A 71 1.84 5.04 -2.06
N LYS A 72 2.39 3.91 -1.63
CA LYS A 72 2.54 3.58 -0.21
C LYS A 72 4.00 3.49 0.19
N LEU A 73 4.34 3.90 1.40
CA LEU A 73 5.68 3.82 1.94
C LEU A 73 5.65 3.26 3.37
N CYS A 74 6.35 2.15 3.57
CA CYS A 74 6.39 1.46 4.86
C CYS A 74 7.66 1.83 5.63
N THR A 75 7.51 2.50 6.77
CA THR A 75 8.66 2.87 7.60
C THR A 75 9.37 1.67 8.23
N ILE A 76 8.71 0.53 8.47
CA ILE A 76 9.40 -0.70 8.88
C ILE A 76 10.41 -1.16 7.81
N ARG A 77 9.97 -1.20 6.55
CA ARG A 77 10.83 -1.64 5.43
C ARG A 77 12.00 -0.69 5.20
N LEU A 78 11.77 0.61 5.32
CA LEU A 78 12.81 1.64 5.26
C LEU A 78 13.81 1.48 6.40
N SER A 79 13.31 1.42 7.65
CA SER A 79 14.18 1.33 8.83
C SER A 79 15.06 0.08 8.84
N ARG A 80 14.55 -1.05 8.35
CA ARG A 80 15.37 -2.26 8.21
C ARG A 80 16.58 -2.09 7.30
N LYS A 81 16.48 -1.20 6.31
CA LYS A 81 17.55 -0.93 5.36
C LYS A 81 18.49 0.18 5.82
N VAL A 82 17.96 1.22 6.45
CA VAL A 82 18.75 2.39 6.90
C VAL A 82 19.39 2.14 8.26
N PHE A 83 18.72 1.42 9.14
CA PHE A 83 19.16 1.08 10.50
C PHE A 83 19.19 -0.45 10.68
N PRO A 84 20.09 -1.19 10.01
CA PRO A 84 20.16 -2.64 10.13
C PRO A 84 20.65 -3.06 11.52
N GLY A 85 20.35 -4.31 11.90
CA GLY A 85 20.88 -4.91 13.13
C GLY A 85 19.99 -4.79 14.37
N PHE A 86 18.87 -4.08 14.31
CA PHE A 86 17.94 -4.07 15.44
C PHE A 86 17.15 -5.38 15.55
N PRO A 87 16.94 -5.91 16.76
CA PRO A 87 16.26 -7.19 16.94
C PRO A 87 14.77 -7.15 16.56
N LYS A 88 14.14 -5.96 16.66
CA LYS A 88 12.73 -5.74 16.35
C LYS A 88 12.52 -4.35 15.75
N TYR A 89 11.59 -4.26 14.77
CA TYR A 89 11.24 -3.03 14.07
C TYR A 89 9.77 -2.60 14.29
N GLY A 90 9.10 -3.11 15.31
CA GLY A 90 7.80 -2.57 15.73
C GLY A 90 7.97 -1.16 16.30
N LEU A 91 6.96 -0.27 16.13
CA LEU A 91 7.04 1.16 16.40
C LEU A 91 7.69 1.48 17.75
N GLY A 92 7.19 0.91 18.84
CA GLY A 92 7.71 1.18 20.18
C GLY A 92 9.14 0.69 20.41
N HIS A 93 9.59 -0.40 19.75
CA HIS A 93 10.98 -0.86 19.84
C HIS A 93 11.90 0.03 19.02
N LEU A 94 11.50 0.35 17.81
CA LEU A 94 12.28 1.21 16.91
C LEU A 94 12.46 2.61 17.50
N CYS A 95 11.39 3.20 18.04
CA CYS A 95 11.47 4.51 18.68
C CYS A 95 12.43 4.52 19.86
N ARG A 96 12.44 3.48 20.72
CA ARG A 96 13.43 3.37 21.81
C ARG A 96 14.86 3.28 21.29
N GLN A 97 15.11 2.52 20.22
CA GLN A 97 16.45 2.40 19.62
C GLN A 97 16.92 3.72 18.99
N LEU A 98 15.99 4.51 18.49
CA LEU A 98 16.26 5.79 17.84
C LEU A 98 16.10 7.01 18.77
N ASN A 99 15.88 6.79 20.08
CA ASN A 99 15.61 7.83 21.07
C ASN A 99 14.44 8.77 20.71
N ILE A 100 13.40 8.20 20.11
CA ILE A 100 12.17 8.92 19.76
C ILE A 100 11.14 8.73 20.88
N GLU A 101 10.72 9.80 21.50
CA GLU A 101 9.61 9.81 22.45
C GLU A 101 8.27 9.63 21.72
N ILE A 102 7.42 8.71 22.22
CA ILE A 102 6.05 8.50 21.74
C ILE A 102 5.08 9.08 22.76
N GLU A 103 4.49 10.20 22.42
CA GLU A 103 3.40 10.79 23.19
C GLU A 103 2.10 9.98 22.96
N ASN A 104 1.37 9.65 24.01
CA ASN A 104 0.09 8.96 23.92
C ASN A 104 0.14 7.70 23.05
N ARG A 105 1.01 6.77 23.40
CA ARG A 105 1.14 5.48 22.70
C ARG A 105 -0.22 4.77 22.58
N HIS A 106 -0.44 4.08 21.44
CA HIS A 106 -1.70 3.45 21.05
C HIS A 106 -2.85 4.42 20.71
N ARG A 107 -2.56 5.72 20.65
CA ARG A 107 -3.42 6.69 20.00
C ARG A 107 -2.84 7.04 18.62
N ALA A 108 -3.70 7.00 17.60
CA ALA A 108 -3.28 7.20 16.21
C ALA A 108 -2.43 8.47 16.00
N GLY A 109 -2.74 9.57 16.70
CA GLY A 109 -1.96 10.80 16.60
C GLY A 109 -0.53 10.67 17.13
N GLY A 110 -0.33 10.00 18.27
CA GLY A 110 1.00 9.75 18.84
C GLY A 110 1.84 8.82 17.96
N ASP A 111 1.23 7.72 17.50
CA ASP A 111 1.89 6.75 16.63
C ASP A 111 2.22 7.36 15.26
N ALA A 112 1.34 8.22 14.71
CA ALA A 112 1.59 8.96 13.47
C ALA A 112 2.75 9.96 13.58
N LYS A 113 2.80 10.74 14.68
CA LYS A 113 3.92 11.66 14.97
C LYS A 113 5.25 10.91 15.08
N ALA A 114 5.27 9.77 15.80
CA ALA A 114 6.46 8.94 15.94
C ALA A 114 6.88 8.37 14.57
N THR A 115 5.93 7.94 13.75
CA THR A 115 6.18 7.47 12.38
C THR A 115 6.78 8.56 11.49
N ALA A 116 6.30 9.79 11.60
CA ALA A 116 6.87 10.94 10.88
C ALA A 116 8.32 11.23 11.30
N LYS A 117 8.63 11.19 12.62
CA LYS A 117 10.00 11.34 13.13
C LYS A 117 10.93 10.23 12.61
N ILE A 118 10.45 8.98 12.55
CA ILE A 118 11.22 7.87 11.94
C ILE A 118 11.51 8.16 10.47
N LEU A 119 10.53 8.62 9.70
CA LEU A 119 10.73 8.96 8.28
C LEU A 119 11.76 10.07 8.13
N ASP A 120 11.68 11.12 8.95
CA ASP A 120 12.63 12.22 8.95
C ASP A 120 14.05 11.73 9.22
N MET A 121 14.26 10.90 10.25
CA MET A 121 15.55 10.27 10.53
C MET A 121 16.05 9.39 9.39
N VAL A 122 15.17 8.68 8.71
CA VAL A 122 15.54 7.90 7.51
C VAL A 122 16.06 8.83 6.41
N LEU A 123 15.37 9.95 6.16
CA LEU A 123 15.79 10.92 5.14
C LEU A 123 17.14 11.57 5.49
N GLN A 124 17.34 11.94 6.74
CA GLN A 124 18.62 12.51 7.24
C GLN A 124 19.80 11.51 7.13
N ASN A 125 19.53 10.20 7.17
CA ASN A 125 20.55 9.16 7.03
C ASN A 125 20.67 8.64 5.58
N ASN A 126 20.71 9.54 4.60
CA ASN A 126 20.83 9.24 3.17
C ASN A 126 19.70 8.34 2.61
N GLY A 127 18.56 8.32 3.27
CA GLY A 127 17.42 7.48 2.88
C GLY A 127 16.63 7.98 1.67
N GLU A 128 16.90 9.17 1.13
CA GLU A 128 16.15 9.74 0.00
C GLU A 128 16.18 8.85 -1.24
N ARG A 129 17.37 8.35 -1.60
CA ARG A 129 17.54 7.42 -2.72
C ARG A 129 16.71 6.17 -2.51
N LEU A 130 16.76 5.60 -1.31
CA LEU A 130 16.02 4.41 -0.95
C LEU A 130 14.50 4.64 -1.00
N VAL A 131 14.03 5.79 -0.53
CA VAL A 131 12.61 6.19 -0.63
C VAL A 131 12.18 6.24 -2.09
N LYS A 132 12.96 6.88 -2.97
CA LYS A 132 12.69 6.93 -4.43
C LYS A 132 12.63 5.53 -5.04
N GLU A 133 13.60 4.68 -4.72
CA GLU A 133 13.65 3.28 -5.21
C GLU A 133 12.42 2.47 -4.73
N MET A 134 12.05 2.62 -3.46
CA MET A 134 10.89 1.91 -2.90
C MET A 134 9.57 2.39 -3.50
N LEU A 135 9.40 3.68 -3.72
CA LEU A 135 8.22 4.23 -4.37
C LEU A 135 8.11 3.78 -5.83
N GLN A 136 9.23 3.72 -6.55
CA GLN A 136 9.26 3.18 -7.92
C GLN A 136 8.89 1.69 -7.95
N LYS A 137 9.36 0.91 -7.00
CA LYS A 137 9.03 -0.52 -6.87
C LYS A 137 7.55 -0.70 -6.50
N GLU A 138 7.05 0.05 -5.54
CA GLU A 138 5.65 0.01 -5.13
C GLU A 138 4.71 0.38 -6.27
N ASN A 139 5.05 1.42 -7.04
CA ASN A 139 4.30 1.78 -8.26
C ASN A 139 4.31 0.66 -9.29
N ARG A 140 5.42 -0.07 -9.45
CA ARG A 140 5.50 -1.23 -10.33
C ARG A 140 4.63 -2.39 -9.84
N GLU A 141 4.67 -2.69 -8.53
CA GLU A 141 3.84 -3.74 -7.91
C GLU A 141 2.34 -3.41 -7.98
N GLN A 142 1.96 -2.13 -7.90
CA GLN A 142 0.56 -1.68 -8.05
C GLN A 142 0.02 -1.78 -9.48
N LEU A 143 0.90 -1.79 -10.46
CA LEU A 143 0.54 -1.95 -11.87
C LEU A 143 0.45 -3.41 -12.30
N MET A 144 0.84 -4.35 -11.43
CA MET A 144 0.74 -5.78 -11.69
C MET A 144 -0.71 -6.26 -11.59
N PRO A 145 -1.10 -7.20 -12.45
CA PRO A 145 -2.38 -7.89 -12.31
C PRO A 145 -2.50 -8.51 -10.91
N PRO A 146 -3.57 -8.20 -10.15
CA PRO A 146 -3.69 -8.63 -8.76
C PRO A 146 -3.82 -10.15 -8.60
N ASN A 147 -4.16 -10.86 -9.68
CA ASN A 147 -4.38 -12.30 -9.67
C ASN A 147 -3.17 -13.10 -10.18
N LEU A 148 -2.11 -12.43 -10.63
CA LEU A 148 -0.87 -13.11 -11.04
C LEU A 148 0.11 -13.22 -9.85
N PRO A 149 0.79 -14.38 -9.70
CA PRO A 149 1.85 -14.53 -8.69
C PRO A 149 2.96 -13.49 -8.90
N GLY A 150 3.45 -12.89 -7.81
CA GLY A 150 4.46 -11.81 -7.89
C GLY A 150 5.80 -12.23 -8.51
N HIS A 151 6.11 -13.53 -8.53
CA HIS A 151 7.33 -14.08 -9.14
C HIS A 151 7.18 -14.41 -10.64
N PHE A 152 5.97 -14.46 -11.15
CA PHE A 152 5.66 -14.93 -12.52
C PHE A 152 6.51 -14.22 -13.60
N LEU A 153 6.82 -12.94 -13.43
CA LEU A 153 7.65 -12.18 -14.38
C LEU A 153 9.12 -12.65 -14.42
N HIS A 154 9.60 -13.27 -13.34
CA HIS A 154 10.97 -13.79 -13.31
C HIS A 154 11.13 -15.00 -14.24
N ASP A 155 10.06 -15.77 -14.40
CA ASP A 155 10.04 -17.03 -15.13
C ASP A 155 9.79 -16.84 -16.64
N LEU A 156 9.47 -15.61 -17.08
CA LEU A 156 9.25 -15.32 -18.49
C LEU A 156 10.56 -15.29 -19.29
N PRO A 157 10.60 -15.95 -20.47
CA PRO A 157 11.78 -15.96 -21.33
C PRO A 157 12.03 -14.58 -21.97
N GLN A 158 13.30 -14.32 -22.28
CA GLN A 158 13.70 -13.10 -23.00
C GLN A 158 13.77 -13.30 -24.51
N GLU A 159 13.15 -14.33 -25.02
CA GLU A 159 13.15 -14.80 -26.40
C GLU A 159 11.94 -14.31 -27.20
N PRO A 160 11.99 -14.37 -28.53
CA PRO A 160 10.83 -14.10 -29.37
C PRO A 160 9.73 -15.16 -29.18
N GLY A 161 8.47 -14.74 -29.28
CA GLY A 161 7.35 -15.66 -29.19
C GLY A 161 5.99 -14.97 -29.13
N VAL A 162 4.97 -15.78 -28.92
CA VAL A 162 3.58 -15.37 -28.74
C VAL A 162 3.16 -15.67 -27.33
N TYR A 163 2.43 -14.73 -26.71
CA TYR A 163 1.93 -14.88 -25.36
C TYR A 163 0.44 -14.57 -25.31
N TYR A 164 -0.25 -15.20 -24.36
CA TYR A 164 -1.69 -15.09 -24.14
C TYR A 164 -1.97 -14.71 -22.70
N PHE A 165 -2.86 -13.75 -22.49
CA PHE A 165 -3.43 -13.50 -21.18
C PHE A 165 -4.76 -14.24 -21.06
N HIS A 166 -4.95 -14.92 -19.95
CA HIS A 166 -6.14 -15.73 -19.66
C HIS A 166 -6.88 -15.16 -18.46
N ASN A 167 -8.20 -15.19 -18.52
CA ASN A 167 -9.06 -14.85 -17.38
C ASN A 167 -9.24 -16.05 -16.42
N LYS A 168 -10.08 -15.86 -15.38
CA LYS A 168 -10.37 -16.88 -14.37
C LYS A 168 -10.96 -18.17 -14.95
N GLN A 169 -11.69 -18.08 -16.07
CA GLN A 169 -12.30 -19.20 -16.79
C GLN A 169 -11.36 -19.82 -17.84
N ASP A 170 -10.08 -19.46 -17.81
CA ASP A 170 -9.05 -19.89 -18.77
C ASP A 170 -9.33 -19.47 -20.22
N MET A 171 -10.19 -18.48 -20.44
CA MET A 171 -10.41 -17.90 -21.75
C MET A 171 -9.34 -16.85 -22.07
N VAL A 172 -8.91 -16.81 -23.35
CA VAL A 172 -7.94 -15.82 -23.82
C VAL A 172 -8.59 -14.44 -23.88
N VAL A 173 -8.05 -13.48 -23.12
CA VAL A 173 -8.48 -12.07 -23.09
C VAL A 173 -7.55 -11.16 -23.88
N TYR A 174 -6.34 -11.62 -24.19
CA TYR A 174 -5.37 -10.91 -25.01
C TYR A 174 -4.34 -11.86 -25.65
N VAL A 175 -3.93 -11.52 -26.89
CA VAL A 175 -2.85 -12.21 -27.59
C VAL A 175 -1.80 -11.19 -28.03
N GLY A 176 -0.54 -11.48 -27.80
CA GLY A 176 0.55 -10.62 -28.22
C GLY A 176 1.74 -11.39 -28.78
N LYS A 177 2.47 -10.75 -29.73
CA LYS A 177 3.77 -11.23 -30.21
C LYS A 177 4.89 -10.29 -29.81
N ALA A 178 6.06 -10.81 -29.52
CA ALA A 178 7.21 -10.01 -29.12
C ALA A 178 8.55 -10.61 -29.58
N LYS A 179 9.54 -9.75 -29.80
CA LYS A 179 10.95 -10.17 -29.96
C LYS A 179 11.60 -10.52 -28.60
N ASN A 180 11.03 -10.01 -27.50
CA ASN A 180 11.42 -10.33 -26.13
C ASN A 180 10.13 -10.35 -25.31
N ILE A 181 9.65 -11.55 -24.98
CA ILE A 181 8.38 -11.77 -24.28
C ILE A 181 8.40 -11.07 -22.93
N LYS A 182 9.44 -11.26 -22.12
CA LYS A 182 9.56 -10.65 -20.78
C LYS A 182 9.40 -9.13 -20.81
N LYS A 183 10.14 -8.45 -21.70
CA LYS A 183 10.04 -6.98 -21.84
C LYS A 183 8.65 -6.55 -22.32
N ARG A 184 8.04 -7.28 -23.25
CA ARG A 184 6.75 -6.92 -23.82
C ARG A 184 5.61 -7.15 -22.81
N VAL A 185 5.58 -8.28 -22.13
CA VAL A 185 4.60 -8.56 -21.08
C VAL A 185 4.73 -7.53 -19.97
N TRP A 186 5.97 -7.23 -19.53
CA TRP A 186 6.24 -6.16 -18.57
C TRP A 186 5.67 -4.80 -19.01
N SER A 187 5.79 -4.45 -20.29
CA SER A 187 5.28 -3.17 -20.81
C SER A 187 3.74 -3.02 -20.71
N HIS A 188 3.00 -4.13 -20.67
CA HIS A 188 1.56 -4.09 -20.41
C HIS A 188 1.24 -3.66 -18.97
N PHE A 189 2.16 -3.85 -18.04
CA PHE A 189 1.96 -3.59 -16.61
C PHE A 189 2.62 -2.30 -16.11
N THR A 190 3.52 -1.68 -16.90
CA THR A 190 4.34 -0.54 -16.47
C THR A 190 3.94 0.82 -17.08
N GLY A 191 2.85 0.90 -17.84
CA GLY A 191 2.38 2.17 -18.42
C GLY A 191 1.72 3.09 -17.38
N LEU A 192 1.85 4.41 -17.60
CA LEU A 192 1.26 5.46 -16.75
C LEU A 192 -0.27 5.61 -16.92
N ASP A 193 -0.90 4.80 -17.74
CA ASP A 193 -2.36 4.85 -17.96
C ASP A 193 -3.09 4.23 -16.77
N LEU A 194 -3.67 5.07 -15.92
CA LEU A 194 -4.50 4.71 -14.77
C LEU A 194 -6.00 4.68 -15.12
N SER A 195 -6.36 4.62 -16.41
CA SER A 195 -7.76 4.57 -16.83
C SER A 195 -8.49 3.36 -16.22
N LYS A 196 -9.78 3.53 -15.98
CA LYS A 196 -10.66 2.45 -15.49
C LYS A 196 -10.59 1.22 -16.39
N LYS A 197 -10.58 1.42 -17.72
CA LYS A 197 -10.48 0.36 -18.73
C LYS A 197 -9.22 -0.50 -18.55
N ARG A 198 -8.09 0.14 -18.26
CA ARG A 198 -6.83 -0.59 -18.01
C ARG A 198 -6.85 -1.33 -16.69
N GLN A 199 -7.40 -0.73 -15.63
CA GLN A 199 -7.51 -1.39 -14.33
C GLN A 199 -8.43 -2.61 -14.42
N ASP A 200 -9.53 -2.52 -15.13
CA ASP A 200 -10.45 -3.62 -15.37
C ASP A 200 -9.76 -4.74 -16.16
N PHE A 201 -9.03 -4.40 -17.22
CA PHE A 201 -8.21 -5.36 -17.98
C PHE A 201 -7.19 -6.09 -17.10
N LEU A 202 -6.45 -5.38 -16.23
CA LEU A 202 -5.46 -6.00 -15.34
C LEU A 202 -6.12 -6.94 -14.31
N ARG A 203 -7.36 -6.64 -13.87
CA ARG A 203 -8.13 -7.51 -12.97
C ARG A 203 -8.66 -8.77 -13.64
N GLU A 204 -8.79 -8.77 -14.96
CA GLU A 204 -9.21 -9.95 -15.72
C GLU A 204 -8.08 -10.95 -15.95
N ILE A 205 -6.82 -10.58 -15.75
CA ILE A 205 -5.67 -11.44 -16.02
C ILE A 205 -5.39 -12.35 -14.83
N TYR A 206 -5.51 -13.66 -15.03
CA TYR A 206 -5.24 -14.72 -14.06
C TYR A 206 -4.05 -15.59 -14.42
N ALA A 207 -3.72 -15.71 -15.72
CA ALA A 207 -2.57 -16.46 -16.17
C ALA A 207 -1.94 -15.85 -17.43
N VAL A 208 -0.65 -16.15 -17.64
CA VAL A 208 0.05 -15.86 -18.88
C VAL A 208 0.59 -17.19 -19.42
N ARG A 209 0.26 -17.48 -20.66
CA ARG A 209 0.74 -18.68 -21.35
C ARG A 209 1.56 -18.28 -22.57
N LEU A 210 2.52 -19.11 -22.92
CA LEU A 210 3.41 -18.92 -24.05
C LEU A 210 3.15 -20.00 -25.08
N LEU A 211 3.21 -19.63 -26.36
CA LEU A 211 3.36 -20.58 -27.44
C LEU A 211 4.85 -20.65 -27.76
N SER A 212 5.44 -21.76 -27.46
CA SER A 212 6.81 -22.14 -27.87
C SER A 212 6.78 -22.71 -29.28
#